data_e9797205211256d08d1f4f65d5f5c92e
#
_entry.id   e9797205211256d08d1f4f65d5f5c92e
#
_cell.length_a   1.000
_cell.length_b   1.000
_cell.length_c   1.000
_cell.angle_alpha   90.00
_cell.angle_beta   90.00
_cell.angle_gamma   90.00
#
_symmetry.space_group_name_H-M   'P 1'
#
loop_
_entity.id
_entity.type
_entity.pdbx_description
1 polymer ?
#
loop_
_entity_poly.entity_id
_entity_poly.type
_entity_poly.pdbx_seq_one_letter_code
_entity_poly.pdbx_strand_id
1 'polypeptide(L)'
;KMVQGKTGLHFALYGYEGHPEAKHVIVVMGSAAVTCGETASYLAKTKDQRVGVLKVRLFRPWDNARFLAALPTTTERICVLDRTKEPGSQGEPLLLEVRTTLHSSAHPEIVVVGGRYGLGSKEFTPNCVLSIFENLAKDTPKPRFTVGINDDVTNLSLPVGPWLNVLPEGTTECMFYGLGSDGTVGANKSAVKMIALGTELHAQAYFEYDAKKSGGVTISHLRFGPKPIHAPYNVRAADYMAIHKQSYVQQYDMTRYLKPNAVCVINCSWDESELEGQLPAKMRKDLAAKQAKLFIIDATKIAVKAGLGKRINMIMQTVFFKLSAVMPYEEAVEMLKKSIKKMYGKKGDKVVKMNIDGVDASIAGIVECEVPAAWASLAVDTEASDAKTSIVAYAKGPRMFPEVQNASQFATQVQKPCNNLDGNSLPVSAFVPGGRVPCGTSQYEKRGIAIQVPTVDMDKCTQCNKCSLICPHAAVRPFLMTSQELGKAPASFKEGSRSAIGGGVLDNYQYRIQVSPWDCTGCELCVRVCPADAL
;
A
#
# COMPACT_ATOMS: atom_id res chain seq x y z
N LYS A 1 17.37 -31.88 -12.62
CA LYS A 1 17.98 -33.02 -11.87
C LYS A 1 18.91 -32.53 -10.75
N MET A 2 19.88 -31.62 -11.01
CA MET A 2 20.81 -31.12 -9.97
C MET A 2 20.07 -30.43 -8.79
N VAL A 3 19.10 -29.53 -9.06
CA VAL A 3 18.31 -28.86 -8.02
C VAL A 3 17.48 -29.88 -7.25
N GLN A 4 16.82 -30.79 -7.93
CA GLN A 4 16.04 -31.87 -7.32
C GLN A 4 16.90 -32.73 -6.39
N GLY A 5 18.10 -33.10 -6.81
CA GLY A 5 19.02 -33.90 -5.97
C GLY A 5 19.50 -33.17 -4.72
N LYS A 6 19.54 -31.81 -4.73
CA LYS A 6 19.96 -31.00 -3.58
C LYS A 6 18.81 -30.57 -2.66
N THR A 7 17.60 -30.45 -3.17
CA THR A 7 16.47 -29.85 -2.45
C THR A 7 15.28 -30.80 -2.26
N GLY A 8 15.28 -31.96 -2.94
CA GLY A 8 14.13 -32.86 -3.01
C GLY A 8 12.97 -32.33 -3.87
N LEU A 9 13.03 -31.07 -4.32
CA LEU A 9 11.95 -30.43 -5.07
C LEU A 9 12.00 -30.82 -6.55
N HIS A 10 10.88 -31.26 -7.10
CA HIS A 10 10.75 -31.58 -8.52
C HIS A 10 10.31 -30.35 -9.33
N PHE A 11 11.13 -29.94 -10.29
CA PHE A 11 10.83 -28.87 -11.23
C PHE A 11 10.68 -29.41 -12.64
N ALA A 12 9.45 -29.35 -13.17
CA ALA A 12 9.16 -29.62 -14.58
C ALA A 12 8.99 -28.30 -15.35
N LEU A 13 9.03 -28.35 -16.69
CA LEU A 13 8.78 -27.18 -17.56
C LEU A 13 7.35 -26.65 -17.35
N TYR A 14 6.43 -27.58 -17.19
CA TYR A 14 5.02 -27.33 -16.86
C TYR A 14 4.69 -28.06 -15.56
N GLY A 15 4.04 -27.41 -14.64
CA GLY A 15 3.64 -27.99 -13.35
C GLY A 15 2.13 -27.87 -13.18
N TYR A 16 1.48 -28.95 -12.81
CA TYR A 16 0.06 -28.97 -12.54
C TYR A 16 -0.24 -28.91 -11.04
N GLU A 17 -1.32 -28.20 -10.66
CA GLU A 17 -1.84 -28.13 -9.30
C GLU A 17 -3.37 -27.97 -9.34
N GLY A 18 -4.10 -28.70 -8.51
CA GLY A 18 -5.57 -28.67 -8.42
C GLY A 18 -6.18 -30.05 -8.43
N HIS A 19 -7.44 -30.16 -8.84
CA HIS A 19 -8.16 -31.43 -8.91
C HIS A 19 -7.56 -32.33 -10.01
N PRO A 20 -7.29 -33.62 -9.77
CA PRO A 20 -6.68 -34.52 -10.77
C PRO A 20 -7.55 -34.70 -12.02
N GLU A 21 -8.85 -34.59 -11.87
CA GLU A 21 -9.83 -34.66 -12.97
C GLU A 21 -10.42 -33.27 -13.26
N ALA A 22 -9.59 -32.24 -13.34
CA ALA A 22 -10.07 -30.90 -13.60
C ALA A 22 -10.68 -30.78 -15.00
N LYS A 23 -11.88 -30.21 -15.06
CA LYS A 23 -12.56 -29.83 -16.32
C LYS A 23 -12.16 -28.42 -16.77
N HIS A 24 -11.89 -27.52 -15.82
CA HIS A 24 -11.51 -26.15 -16.08
C HIS A 24 -10.08 -25.90 -15.59
N VAL A 25 -9.21 -25.48 -16.49
CA VAL A 25 -7.78 -25.27 -16.19
C VAL A 25 -7.37 -23.84 -16.54
N ILE A 26 -6.69 -23.19 -15.60
CA ILE A 26 -5.98 -21.92 -15.87
C ILE A 26 -4.54 -22.24 -16.27
N VAL A 27 -4.08 -21.72 -17.41
CA VAL A 27 -2.69 -21.76 -17.85
C VAL A 27 -2.07 -20.38 -17.61
N VAL A 28 -0.99 -20.32 -16.84
CA VAL A 28 -0.40 -19.06 -16.41
C VAL A 28 1.08 -19.19 -16.11
N MET A 29 1.84 -18.11 -16.25
CA MET A 29 3.24 -18.01 -15.86
C MET A 29 3.48 -16.87 -14.86
N GLY A 30 4.64 -16.92 -14.18
CA GLY A 30 5.05 -15.89 -13.23
C GLY A 30 4.35 -15.96 -11.87
N SER A 31 4.32 -14.85 -11.13
CA SER A 31 3.83 -14.81 -9.75
C SER A 31 2.34 -15.16 -9.60
N ALA A 32 1.51 -14.85 -10.59
CA ALA A 32 0.10 -15.23 -10.58
C ALA A 32 -0.13 -16.74 -10.54
N ALA A 33 0.83 -17.53 -11.01
CA ALA A 33 0.76 -18.99 -10.95
C ALA A 33 0.63 -19.54 -9.52
N VAL A 34 1.18 -18.82 -8.54
CA VAL A 34 1.07 -19.18 -7.12
C VAL A 34 -0.35 -18.86 -6.60
N THR A 35 -0.84 -17.63 -6.84
CA THR A 35 -2.22 -17.25 -6.47
C THR A 35 -3.25 -18.19 -7.11
N CYS A 36 -3.10 -18.52 -8.39
CA CYS A 36 -3.99 -19.46 -9.08
C CYS A 36 -3.93 -20.85 -8.46
N GLY A 37 -2.73 -21.36 -8.16
CA GLY A 37 -2.54 -22.69 -7.59
C GLY A 37 -3.16 -22.83 -6.21
N GLU A 38 -2.88 -21.90 -5.30
CA GLU A 38 -3.47 -21.89 -3.95
C GLU A 38 -5.01 -21.81 -4.02
N THR A 39 -5.55 -20.94 -4.89
CA THR A 39 -7.00 -20.81 -5.06
C THR A 39 -7.61 -22.09 -5.65
N ALA A 40 -7.02 -22.67 -6.68
CA ALA A 40 -7.52 -23.91 -7.26
C ALA A 40 -7.46 -25.07 -6.27
N SER A 41 -6.37 -25.20 -5.51
CA SER A 41 -6.22 -26.20 -4.45
C SER A 41 -7.26 -26.02 -3.34
N TYR A 42 -7.54 -24.77 -2.94
CA TYR A 42 -8.59 -24.45 -1.99
C TYR A 42 -9.97 -24.87 -2.50
N LEU A 43 -10.32 -24.47 -3.73
CA LEU A 43 -11.62 -24.79 -4.34
C LEU A 43 -11.81 -26.30 -4.55
N ALA A 44 -10.76 -27.00 -4.98
CA ALA A 44 -10.82 -28.46 -5.15
C ALA A 44 -11.02 -29.19 -3.81
N LYS A 45 -10.31 -28.77 -2.74
CA LYS A 45 -10.35 -29.45 -1.44
C LYS A 45 -11.61 -29.10 -0.61
N THR A 46 -12.07 -27.84 -0.68
CA THR A 46 -13.13 -27.34 0.23
C THR A 46 -14.50 -27.25 -0.45
N LYS A 47 -14.55 -27.19 -1.78
CA LYS A 47 -15.77 -27.03 -2.58
C LYS A 47 -15.99 -28.15 -3.58
N ASP A 48 -15.11 -29.15 -3.60
CA ASP A 48 -15.12 -30.26 -4.56
C ASP A 48 -15.22 -29.81 -6.02
N GLN A 49 -14.63 -28.64 -6.35
CA GLN A 49 -14.64 -28.12 -7.69
C GLN A 49 -13.55 -28.77 -8.56
N ARG A 50 -13.93 -29.24 -9.76
CA ARG A 50 -12.99 -29.84 -10.72
C ARG A 50 -12.23 -28.76 -11.50
N VAL A 51 -11.39 -28.02 -10.75
CA VAL A 51 -10.57 -26.91 -11.27
C VAL A 51 -9.09 -27.15 -11.02
N GLY A 52 -8.24 -26.61 -11.90
CA GLY A 52 -6.81 -26.76 -11.80
C GLY A 52 -6.03 -25.63 -12.49
N VAL A 53 -4.72 -25.65 -12.26
CA VAL A 53 -3.79 -24.66 -12.81
C VAL A 53 -2.59 -25.36 -13.38
N LEU A 54 -2.26 -25.04 -14.63
CA LEU A 54 -1.02 -25.44 -15.28
C LEU A 54 -0.05 -24.26 -15.26
N LYS A 55 1.01 -24.41 -14.51
CA LYS A 55 2.06 -23.41 -14.28
C LYS A 55 3.15 -23.53 -15.32
N VAL A 56 3.28 -22.56 -16.21
CA VAL A 56 4.35 -22.51 -17.23
C VAL A 56 5.61 -21.94 -16.58
N ARG A 57 6.64 -22.75 -16.40
CA ARG A 57 7.94 -22.34 -15.85
C ARG A 57 8.97 -22.01 -16.92
N LEU A 58 8.83 -22.60 -18.11
CA LEU A 58 9.67 -22.28 -19.28
C LEU A 58 8.77 -21.98 -20.47
N PHE A 59 8.72 -20.72 -20.89
CA PHE A 59 7.93 -20.26 -22.03
C PHE A 59 8.62 -20.56 -23.37
N ARG A 60 9.93 -20.36 -23.44
CA ARG A 60 10.74 -20.59 -24.65
C ARG A 60 12.00 -21.39 -24.31
N PRO A 61 12.35 -22.43 -25.07
CA PRO A 61 11.58 -23.01 -26.16
C PRO A 61 10.31 -23.72 -25.67
N TRP A 62 9.22 -23.62 -26.43
CA TRP A 62 7.96 -24.26 -26.11
C TRP A 62 8.00 -25.76 -26.47
N ASP A 63 7.42 -26.60 -25.62
CA ASP A 63 7.38 -28.07 -25.81
C ASP A 63 5.92 -28.55 -25.79
N ASN A 64 5.36 -28.76 -26.97
CA ASN A 64 3.98 -29.21 -27.15
C ASN A 64 3.66 -30.51 -26.42
N ALA A 65 4.55 -31.52 -26.56
CA ALA A 65 4.29 -32.83 -25.99
C ALA A 65 4.24 -32.81 -24.46
N ARG A 66 5.18 -32.10 -23.83
CA ARG A 66 5.21 -31.94 -22.36
C ARG A 66 4.10 -31.07 -21.86
N PHE A 67 3.68 -30.05 -22.60
CA PHE A 67 2.53 -29.24 -22.26
C PHE A 67 1.25 -30.08 -22.19
N LEU A 68 0.97 -30.84 -23.26
CA LEU A 68 -0.20 -31.73 -23.34
C LEU A 68 -0.18 -32.82 -22.27
N ALA A 69 0.98 -33.43 -22.02
CA ALA A 69 1.15 -34.44 -20.98
C ALA A 69 0.94 -33.90 -19.55
N ALA A 70 1.03 -32.59 -19.35
CA ALA A 70 0.79 -31.97 -18.05
C ALA A 70 -0.67 -31.56 -17.81
N LEU A 71 -1.53 -31.60 -18.83
CA LEU A 71 -2.97 -31.32 -18.70
C LEU A 71 -3.71 -32.59 -18.22
N PRO A 72 -4.70 -32.46 -17.32
CA PRO A 72 -5.66 -33.54 -17.04
C PRO A 72 -6.39 -33.96 -18.31
N THR A 73 -6.55 -35.27 -18.51
CA THR A 73 -7.29 -35.82 -19.66
C THR A 73 -8.76 -35.43 -19.70
N THR A 74 -9.30 -34.98 -18.57
CA THR A 74 -10.68 -34.52 -18.39
C THR A 74 -10.87 -33.03 -18.71
N THR A 75 -9.81 -32.33 -19.16
CA THR A 75 -9.88 -30.88 -19.42
C THR A 75 -10.82 -30.57 -20.60
N GLU A 76 -11.85 -29.81 -20.31
CA GLU A 76 -12.86 -29.35 -21.31
C GLU A 76 -12.61 -27.88 -21.71
N ARG A 77 -12.15 -27.05 -20.77
CA ARG A 77 -11.99 -25.60 -20.97
C ARG A 77 -10.71 -25.07 -20.35
N ILE A 78 -10.02 -24.21 -21.09
CA ILE A 78 -8.77 -23.59 -20.66
C ILE A 78 -8.92 -22.07 -20.67
N CYS A 79 -8.51 -21.42 -19.60
CA CYS A 79 -8.24 -19.99 -19.58
C CYS A 79 -6.74 -19.75 -19.60
N VAL A 80 -6.23 -19.02 -20.57
CA VAL A 80 -4.84 -18.61 -20.61
C VAL A 80 -4.72 -17.18 -20.10
N LEU A 81 -3.83 -16.96 -19.11
CA LEU A 81 -3.63 -15.65 -18.49
C LEU A 81 -2.28 -15.05 -18.92
N ASP A 82 -2.33 -13.88 -19.50
CA ASP A 82 -1.18 -13.07 -19.86
C ASP A 82 -1.17 -11.75 -19.08
N ARG A 83 -0.01 -11.35 -18.54
CA ARG A 83 0.19 -10.04 -17.90
C ARG A 83 0.73 -9.04 -18.92
N THR A 84 0.16 -9.04 -20.10
CA THR A 84 0.48 -8.11 -21.19
C THR A 84 -0.74 -7.83 -22.04
N LYS A 85 -0.65 -6.82 -22.87
CA LYS A 85 -1.60 -6.50 -23.93
C LYS A 85 -0.82 -6.34 -25.22
N GLU A 86 -1.20 -7.12 -26.24
CA GLU A 86 -0.58 -7.07 -27.58
C GLU A 86 -1.52 -6.37 -28.56
N PRO A 87 -1.39 -5.02 -28.74
CA PRO A 87 -2.20 -4.28 -29.70
C PRO A 87 -1.94 -4.77 -31.13
N GLY A 88 -3.02 -5.02 -31.88
CA GLY A 88 -2.93 -5.50 -33.26
C GLY A 88 -2.69 -7.00 -33.42
N SER A 89 -2.49 -7.75 -32.34
CA SER A 89 -2.36 -9.22 -32.37
C SER A 89 -3.70 -9.93 -32.22
N GLN A 90 -3.77 -11.16 -32.72
CA GLN A 90 -4.94 -12.05 -32.54
C GLN A 90 -5.09 -12.56 -31.09
N GLY A 91 -4.06 -12.41 -30.26
CA GLY A 91 -4.04 -12.78 -28.86
C GLY A 91 -2.72 -12.42 -28.21
N GLU A 92 -2.67 -12.59 -26.90
CA GLU A 92 -1.46 -12.44 -26.10
C GLU A 92 -0.51 -13.63 -26.31
N PRO A 93 0.79 -13.49 -26.02
CA PRO A 93 1.82 -14.49 -26.41
C PRO A 93 1.56 -15.91 -25.90
N LEU A 94 1.21 -16.07 -24.61
CA LEU A 94 0.95 -17.40 -24.06
C LEU A 94 -0.34 -17.99 -24.62
N LEU A 95 -1.38 -17.16 -24.81
CA LEU A 95 -2.63 -17.59 -25.42
C LEU A 95 -2.42 -18.15 -26.83
N LEU A 96 -1.57 -17.51 -27.64
CA LEU A 96 -1.29 -17.96 -29.01
C LEU A 96 -0.54 -19.29 -29.01
N GLU A 97 0.46 -19.49 -28.12
CA GLU A 97 1.17 -20.77 -28.00
C GLU A 97 0.23 -21.92 -27.62
N VAL A 98 -0.63 -21.71 -26.63
CA VAL A 98 -1.59 -22.73 -26.17
C VAL A 98 -2.59 -23.07 -27.27
N ARG A 99 -3.17 -22.07 -27.95
CA ARG A 99 -4.08 -22.28 -29.06
C ARG A 99 -3.44 -23.07 -30.23
N THR A 100 -2.20 -22.69 -30.61
CA THR A 100 -1.46 -23.34 -31.66
C THR A 100 -1.18 -24.80 -31.29
N THR A 101 -0.78 -25.05 -30.03
CA THR A 101 -0.52 -26.41 -29.54
C THR A 101 -1.76 -27.30 -29.60
N LEU A 102 -2.89 -26.81 -29.12
CA LEU A 102 -4.16 -27.57 -29.11
C LEU A 102 -4.70 -27.80 -30.53
N HIS A 103 -4.61 -26.78 -31.39
CA HIS A 103 -5.02 -26.94 -32.81
C HIS A 103 -4.20 -27.98 -33.55
N SER A 104 -2.90 -28.08 -33.25
CA SER A 104 -1.97 -29.05 -33.89
C SER A 104 -1.98 -30.41 -33.20
N SER A 105 -2.81 -30.61 -32.18
CA SER A 105 -2.93 -31.83 -31.40
C SER A 105 -4.26 -32.57 -31.69
N ALA A 106 -4.49 -33.68 -31.02
CA ALA A 106 -5.74 -34.42 -31.07
C ALA A 106 -6.85 -33.84 -30.19
N HIS A 107 -6.71 -32.56 -29.71
CA HIS A 107 -7.62 -31.92 -28.75
C HIS A 107 -8.18 -30.58 -29.24
N PRO A 108 -8.70 -30.46 -30.49
CA PRO A 108 -9.29 -29.20 -30.99
C PRO A 108 -10.62 -28.85 -30.33
N GLU A 109 -11.25 -29.78 -29.63
CA GLU A 109 -12.53 -29.63 -28.93
C GLU A 109 -12.41 -28.80 -27.63
N ILE A 110 -11.21 -28.63 -27.07
CA ILE A 110 -10.99 -27.87 -25.84
C ILE A 110 -11.24 -26.36 -26.09
N VAL A 111 -12.20 -25.78 -25.37
CA VAL A 111 -12.51 -24.35 -25.48
C VAL A 111 -11.40 -23.53 -24.81
N VAL A 112 -10.79 -22.60 -25.54
CA VAL A 112 -9.70 -21.75 -25.04
C VAL A 112 -10.12 -20.27 -25.00
N VAL A 113 -10.12 -19.68 -23.81
CA VAL A 113 -10.35 -18.24 -23.59
C VAL A 113 -9.08 -17.54 -23.13
N GLY A 114 -8.94 -16.24 -23.43
CA GLY A 114 -7.79 -15.43 -23.05
C GLY A 114 -8.15 -14.36 -22.02
N GLY A 115 -7.40 -14.30 -20.91
CA GLY A 115 -7.56 -13.30 -19.88
C GLY A 115 -6.31 -12.45 -19.68
N ARG A 116 -6.49 -11.15 -19.47
CA ARG A 116 -5.44 -10.20 -19.08
C ARG A 116 -5.58 -9.85 -17.62
N TYR A 117 -4.47 -9.80 -16.90
CA TYR A 117 -4.43 -9.46 -15.48
C TYR A 117 -3.23 -8.57 -15.15
N GLY A 118 -3.25 -7.93 -13.99
CA GLY A 118 -2.10 -7.23 -13.41
C GLY A 118 -1.55 -6.05 -14.21
N LEU A 119 -2.28 -5.58 -15.23
CA LEU A 119 -1.92 -4.40 -16.00
C LEU A 119 -2.01 -3.15 -15.10
N GLY A 120 -1.10 -2.18 -15.32
CA GLY A 120 -1.03 -1.00 -14.46
C GLY A 120 -0.73 -1.31 -12.99
N SER A 121 -0.01 -2.40 -12.73
CA SER A 121 0.29 -2.89 -11.37
C SER A 121 -0.94 -3.22 -10.52
N LYS A 122 -2.09 -3.49 -11.16
CA LYS A 122 -3.28 -3.96 -10.45
C LYS A 122 -3.02 -5.29 -9.78
N GLU A 123 -3.52 -5.43 -8.56
CA GLU A 123 -3.36 -6.63 -7.77
C GLU A 123 -4.16 -7.80 -8.35
N PHE A 124 -3.60 -9.00 -8.26
CA PHE A 124 -4.25 -10.23 -8.70
C PHE A 124 -4.44 -11.16 -7.50
N THR A 125 -5.70 -11.35 -7.11
CA THR A 125 -6.12 -11.93 -5.84
C THR A 125 -6.94 -13.21 -6.02
N PRO A 126 -7.17 -14.02 -4.97
CA PRO A 126 -7.98 -15.25 -5.08
C PRO A 126 -9.39 -15.04 -5.63
N ASN A 127 -10.05 -13.93 -5.29
CA ASN A 127 -11.37 -13.63 -5.87
C ASN A 127 -11.32 -13.30 -7.37
N CYS A 128 -10.20 -12.77 -7.90
CA CYS A 128 -9.98 -12.67 -9.34
C CYS A 128 -9.90 -14.06 -9.99
N VAL A 129 -9.21 -15.01 -9.34
CA VAL A 129 -9.09 -16.40 -9.83
C VAL A 129 -10.46 -17.09 -9.81
N LEU A 130 -11.24 -16.90 -8.74
CA LEU A 130 -12.60 -17.43 -8.65
C LEU A 130 -13.45 -16.92 -9.81
N SER A 131 -13.44 -15.60 -10.09
CA SER A 131 -14.19 -15.01 -11.22
C SER A 131 -13.80 -15.59 -12.58
N ILE A 132 -12.53 -16.00 -12.75
CA ILE A 132 -12.07 -16.68 -13.97
C ILE A 132 -12.68 -18.07 -14.07
N PHE A 133 -12.68 -18.86 -12.99
CA PHE A 133 -13.32 -20.18 -12.99
C PHE A 133 -14.83 -20.08 -13.18
N GLU A 134 -15.49 -19.09 -12.58
CA GLU A 134 -16.91 -18.79 -12.82
C GLU A 134 -17.19 -18.43 -14.29
N ASN A 135 -16.29 -17.70 -14.94
CA ASN A 135 -16.41 -17.43 -16.37
C ASN A 135 -16.26 -18.72 -17.21
N LEU A 136 -15.30 -19.58 -16.87
CA LEU A 136 -15.12 -20.87 -17.54
C LEU A 136 -16.32 -21.80 -17.36
N ALA A 137 -17.03 -21.70 -16.25
CA ALA A 137 -18.20 -22.53 -15.97
C ALA A 137 -19.46 -22.13 -16.75
N LYS A 138 -19.50 -20.95 -17.36
CA LYS A 138 -20.67 -20.49 -18.15
C LYS A 138 -20.83 -21.29 -19.43
N ASP A 139 -22.04 -21.49 -19.90
CA ASP A 139 -22.30 -22.13 -21.20
C ASP A 139 -21.56 -21.41 -22.33
N THR A 140 -21.55 -20.09 -22.30
CA THR A 140 -20.80 -19.25 -23.24
C THR A 140 -19.83 -18.38 -22.45
N PRO A 141 -18.60 -18.85 -22.20
CA PRO A 141 -17.60 -18.07 -21.48
C PRO A 141 -17.14 -16.87 -22.32
N LYS A 142 -16.86 -15.74 -21.67
CA LYS A 142 -16.32 -14.55 -22.34
C LYS A 142 -14.95 -14.91 -22.95
N PRO A 143 -14.79 -14.84 -24.27
CA PRO A 143 -13.61 -15.42 -24.95
C PRO A 143 -12.33 -14.61 -24.78
N ARG A 144 -12.48 -13.30 -24.49
CA ARG A 144 -11.38 -12.36 -24.14
C ARG A 144 -11.87 -11.44 -23.04
N PHE A 145 -11.07 -11.28 -22.00
CA PHE A 145 -11.47 -10.45 -20.85
C PHE A 145 -10.25 -9.84 -20.14
N THR A 146 -10.55 -8.89 -19.26
CA THR A 146 -9.65 -8.40 -18.22
C THR A 146 -10.20 -8.78 -16.85
N VAL A 147 -9.33 -8.92 -15.83
CA VAL A 147 -9.73 -9.15 -14.45
C VAL A 147 -8.97 -8.24 -13.50
N GLY A 148 -9.64 -7.74 -12.47
CA GLY A 148 -9.07 -6.77 -11.51
C GLY A 148 -8.93 -5.35 -12.07
N ILE A 149 -9.57 -5.06 -13.20
CA ILE A 149 -9.59 -3.75 -13.88
C ILE A 149 -11.05 -3.35 -14.07
N ASN A 150 -11.39 -2.10 -13.81
CA ASN A 150 -12.70 -1.54 -14.08
C ASN A 150 -12.70 -0.92 -15.49
N ASP A 151 -13.03 -1.74 -16.50
CA ASP A 151 -13.00 -1.35 -17.90
C ASP A 151 -14.41 -0.97 -18.38
N ASP A 152 -14.71 0.30 -18.33
CA ASP A 152 -15.94 0.93 -18.80
C ASP A 152 -15.86 1.42 -20.26
N VAL A 153 -14.70 1.22 -20.91
CA VAL A 153 -14.47 1.65 -22.30
C VAL A 153 -14.75 0.50 -23.28
N THR A 154 -14.13 -0.67 -23.05
CA THR A 154 -14.33 -1.85 -23.91
C THR A 154 -15.22 -2.91 -23.27
N ASN A 155 -15.57 -2.75 -21.99
CA ASN A 155 -16.45 -3.64 -21.21
C ASN A 155 -15.96 -5.10 -21.21
N LEU A 156 -14.64 -5.30 -21.21
CA LEU A 156 -14.04 -6.63 -21.19
C LEU A 156 -13.83 -7.19 -19.77
N SER A 157 -13.99 -6.40 -18.73
CA SER A 157 -13.77 -6.83 -17.36
C SER A 157 -14.75 -7.92 -16.92
N LEU A 158 -14.22 -8.90 -16.19
CA LEU A 158 -15.03 -9.81 -15.40
C LEU A 158 -15.42 -9.12 -14.09
N PRO A 159 -16.65 -9.30 -13.61
CA PRO A 159 -17.00 -8.88 -12.26
C PRO A 159 -16.19 -9.68 -11.25
N VAL A 160 -15.62 -9.01 -10.27
CA VAL A 160 -14.88 -9.64 -9.18
C VAL A 160 -15.73 -9.62 -7.93
N GLY A 161 -16.03 -10.80 -7.38
CA GLY A 161 -16.83 -10.98 -6.18
C GLY A 161 -16.12 -10.53 -4.88
N PRO A 162 -16.75 -10.76 -3.71
CA PRO A 162 -16.20 -10.42 -2.42
C PRO A 162 -14.90 -11.15 -2.15
N TRP A 163 -14.17 -10.69 -1.11
CA TRP A 163 -12.90 -11.28 -0.72
C TRP A 163 -13.01 -12.78 -0.42
N LEU A 164 -12.19 -13.58 -1.07
CA LEU A 164 -12.04 -15.01 -0.82
C LEU A 164 -10.75 -15.26 -0.04
N ASN A 165 -10.87 -15.73 1.20
CA ASN A 165 -9.71 -16.15 1.99
C ASN A 165 -9.36 -17.61 1.67
N VAL A 166 -8.19 -17.82 1.10
CA VAL A 166 -7.64 -19.16 0.78
C VAL A 166 -6.43 -19.53 1.63
N LEU A 167 -6.08 -18.67 2.61
CA LEU A 167 -4.94 -18.90 3.49
C LEU A 167 -5.16 -20.14 4.37
N PRO A 168 -4.08 -20.84 4.73
CA PRO A 168 -4.15 -21.90 5.70
C PRO A 168 -4.76 -21.44 7.03
N GLU A 169 -5.56 -22.29 7.65
CA GLU A 169 -6.13 -22.04 8.97
C GLU A 169 -5.03 -21.73 10.00
N GLY A 170 -5.29 -20.79 10.90
CA GLY A 170 -4.33 -20.30 11.89
C GLY A 170 -3.35 -19.26 11.35
N THR A 171 -3.53 -18.78 10.11
CA THR A 171 -2.71 -17.68 9.58
C THR A 171 -3.17 -16.33 10.15
N THR A 172 -2.27 -15.63 10.81
CA THR A 172 -2.45 -14.25 11.28
C THR A 172 -1.94 -13.26 10.23
N GLU A 173 -2.73 -12.26 9.90
CA GLU A 173 -2.40 -11.22 8.94
C GLU A 173 -2.23 -9.86 9.64
N CYS A 174 -1.12 -9.17 9.39
CA CYS A 174 -0.79 -7.90 10.00
C CYS A 174 -0.48 -6.83 8.96
N MET A 175 -0.93 -5.59 9.22
CA MET A 175 -0.62 -4.41 8.40
C MET A 175 0.01 -3.30 9.23
N PHE A 176 1.00 -2.62 8.67
CA PHE A 176 1.66 -1.49 9.32
C PHE A 176 1.78 -0.33 8.34
N TYR A 177 1.24 0.80 8.72
CA TYR A 177 1.36 2.06 7.97
C TYR A 177 2.44 2.93 8.60
N GLY A 178 3.56 3.07 7.91
CA GLY A 178 4.70 3.86 8.35
C GLY A 178 5.00 5.04 7.43
N LEU A 179 5.79 5.98 7.93
CA LEU A 179 6.30 7.09 7.15
C LEU A 179 7.65 6.71 6.53
N GLY A 180 7.86 7.05 5.27
CA GLY A 180 9.15 6.83 4.62
C GLY A 180 10.32 7.37 5.43
N SER A 181 11.30 6.52 5.70
CA SER A 181 12.49 6.80 6.53
C SER A 181 12.27 6.82 8.06
N ASP A 182 11.11 6.43 8.58
CA ASP A 182 10.85 6.32 10.03
C ASP A 182 11.42 5.05 10.68
N GLY A 183 11.87 4.09 9.86
CA GLY A 183 12.43 2.81 10.30
C GLY A 183 11.42 1.67 10.40
N THR A 184 10.13 1.89 10.14
CA THR A 184 9.05 0.88 10.21
C THR A 184 9.36 -0.36 9.36
N VAL A 185 9.76 -0.18 8.10
CA VAL A 185 10.09 -1.31 7.21
C VAL A 185 11.25 -2.14 7.75
N GLY A 186 12.29 -1.49 8.30
CA GLY A 186 13.43 -2.17 8.91
C GLY A 186 13.04 -2.99 10.14
N ALA A 187 12.19 -2.42 11.00
CA ALA A 187 11.65 -3.09 12.18
C ALA A 187 10.81 -4.31 11.79
N ASN A 188 9.93 -4.18 10.81
CA ASN A 188 9.08 -5.27 10.34
C ASN A 188 9.88 -6.40 9.69
N LYS A 189 10.94 -6.09 8.91
CA LYS A 189 11.90 -7.10 8.42
C LYS A 189 12.58 -7.85 9.56
N SER A 190 12.93 -7.14 10.64
CA SER A 190 13.51 -7.75 11.83
C SER A 190 12.50 -8.63 12.56
N ALA A 191 11.25 -8.17 12.73
CA ALA A 191 10.18 -8.92 13.37
C ALA A 191 9.90 -10.25 12.64
N VAL A 192 9.78 -10.23 11.31
CA VAL A 192 9.59 -11.44 10.50
C VAL A 192 10.72 -12.45 10.72
N LYS A 193 11.98 -11.99 10.75
CA LYS A 193 13.12 -12.87 11.02
C LYS A 193 13.10 -13.42 12.44
N MET A 194 12.72 -12.61 13.42
CA MET A 194 12.62 -13.06 14.81
C MET A 194 11.58 -14.16 14.97
N ILE A 195 10.39 -13.98 14.38
CA ILE A 195 9.32 -14.96 14.42
C ILE A 195 9.74 -16.25 13.69
N ALA A 196 10.25 -16.13 12.45
CA ALA A 196 10.66 -17.29 11.66
C ALA A 196 11.83 -18.09 12.24
N LEU A 197 12.68 -17.46 13.07
CA LEU A 197 13.83 -18.13 13.70
C LEU A 197 13.57 -18.52 15.16
N GLY A 198 12.60 -17.92 15.80
CA GLY A 198 12.30 -18.14 17.21
C GLY A 198 11.04 -18.96 17.48
N THR A 199 10.30 -19.33 16.42
CA THR A 199 9.08 -20.13 16.53
C THR A 199 9.02 -21.16 15.40
N GLU A 200 8.10 -22.11 15.50
CA GLU A 200 7.79 -23.06 14.42
C GLU A 200 6.87 -22.46 13.33
N LEU A 201 6.60 -21.14 13.39
CA LEU A 201 5.71 -20.50 12.44
C LEU A 201 6.41 -20.20 11.11
N HIS A 202 5.68 -20.43 10.03
CA HIS A 202 6.03 -19.89 8.73
C HIS A 202 5.72 -18.39 8.71
N ALA A 203 6.59 -17.60 8.05
CA ALA A 203 6.45 -16.16 7.97
C ALA A 203 6.60 -15.67 6.53
N GLN A 204 5.76 -14.71 6.14
CA GLN A 204 5.83 -14.03 4.85
C GLN A 204 5.72 -12.53 5.08
N ALA A 205 6.46 -11.74 4.30
CA ALA A 205 6.35 -10.29 4.32
C ALA A 205 6.42 -9.70 2.91
N TYR A 206 5.62 -8.67 2.69
CA TYR A 206 5.65 -7.83 1.51
C TYR A 206 5.61 -6.35 1.93
N PHE A 207 6.26 -5.48 1.15
CA PHE A 207 6.39 -4.07 1.47
C PHE A 207 6.01 -3.21 0.26
N GLU A 208 5.03 -2.33 0.46
CA GLU A 208 4.65 -1.31 -0.50
C GLU A 208 5.32 0.02 -0.16
N TYR A 209 5.70 0.74 -1.18
CA TYR A 209 6.33 2.05 -1.08
C TYR A 209 5.58 3.05 -1.96
N ASP A 210 5.38 4.26 -1.43
CA ASP A 210 4.94 5.38 -2.24
C ASP A 210 5.99 5.72 -3.31
N ALA A 211 5.57 6.28 -4.43
CA ALA A 211 6.45 6.85 -5.44
C ALA A 211 7.31 8.02 -4.89
N LYS A 212 6.84 8.68 -3.84
CA LYS A 212 7.55 9.76 -3.13
C LYS A 212 8.57 9.17 -2.16
N LYS A 213 9.84 9.52 -2.31
CA LYS A 213 10.92 9.00 -1.43
C LYS A 213 10.89 9.58 -0.02
N SER A 214 10.64 10.88 0.11
CA SER A 214 10.64 11.55 1.40
C SER A 214 9.22 11.79 1.90
N GLY A 215 8.93 11.24 3.08
CA GLY A 215 7.62 11.39 3.71
C GLY A 215 6.47 10.70 2.98
N GLY A 216 6.76 9.76 2.08
CA GLY A 216 5.76 8.90 1.47
C GLY A 216 5.29 7.82 2.44
N VAL A 217 4.08 7.28 2.21
CA VAL A 217 3.57 6.16 3.00
C VAL A 217 4.32 4.88 2.67
N THR A 218 4.56 4.05 3.68
CA THR A 218 5.01 2.67 3.50
C THR A 218 4.00 1.74 4.14
N ILE A 219 3.65 0.65 3.46
CA ILE A 219 2.74 -0.35 4.00
C ILE A 219 3.48 -1.67 4.06
N SER A 220 3.52 -2.26 5.26
CA SER A 220 4.09 -3.59 5.46
C SER A 220 2.94 -4.58 5.66
N HIS A 221 2.96 -5.66 4.89
CA HIS A 221 2.02 -6.77 4.95
C HIS A 221 2.76 -7.99 5.47
N LEU A 222 2.40 -8.48 6.65
CA LEU A 222 3.03 -9.64 7.27
C LEU A 222 2.00 -10.73 7.50
N ARG A 223 2.42 -11.97 7.31
CA ARG A 223 1.64 -13.17 7.59
C ARG A 223 2.47 -14.16 8.37
N PHE A 224 1.83 -14.77 9.35
CA PHE A 224 2.43 -15.80 10.21
C PHE A 224 1.45 -16.95 10.39
N GLY A 225 1.91 -18.20 10.32
CA GLY A 225 1.01 -19.32 10.49
C GLY A 225 1.73 -20.66 10.63
N PRO A 226 1.01 -21.70 11.08
CA PRO A 226 1.59 -23.04 11.34
C PRO A 226 1.90 -23.82 10.05
N LYS A 227 1.44 -23.35 8.90
CA LYS A 227 1.65 -23.98 7.59
C LYS A 227 2.35 -23.03 6.62
N PRO A 228 3.04 -23.53 5.57
CA PRO A 228 3.63 -22.70 4.54
C PRO A 228 2.62 -21.71 3.92
N ILE A 229 3.04 -20.46 3.75
CA ILE A 229 2.20 -19.38 3.24
C ILE A 229 2.65 -19.01 1.82
N HIS A 230 1.76 -19.19 0.86
CA HIS A 230 2.00 -18.91 -0.55
C HIS A 230 1.02 -17.85 -1.08
N ALA A 231 1.10 -16.62 -0.54
CA ALA A 231 0.17 -15.53 -0.83
C ALA A 231 0.89 -14.31 -1.42
N PRO A 232 1.22 -14.30 -2.73
CA PRO A 232 1.92 -13.19 -3.37
C PRO A 232 0.98 -12.02 -3.70
N TYR A 233 0.08 -11.69 -2.79
CA TYR A 233 -0.85 -10.56 -2.82
C TYR A 233 -0.90 -9.90 -1.44
N ASN A 234 -1.34 -8.66 -1.40
CA ASN A 234 -1.38 -7.87 -0.18
C ASN A 234 -2.41 -8.40 0.84
N VAL A 235 -2.20 -8.08 2.10
CA VAL A 235 -3.18 -8.35 3.16
C VAL A 235 -4.45 -7.55 2.89
N ARG A 236 -5.59 -8.23 2.91
CA ARG A 236 -6.93 -7.66 2.72
C ARG A 236 -7.89 -7.96 3.86
N ALA A 237 -7.41 -8.67 4.89
CA ALA A 237 -8.16 -9.00 6.07
C ALA A 237 -7.18 -9.08 7.26
N ALA A 238 -6.90 -7.94 7.90
CA ALA A 238 -5.90 -7.83 8.94
C ALA A 238 -6.46 -8.17 10.32
N ASP A 239 -5.76 -9.03 11.06
CA ASP A 239 -5.99 -9.32 12.48
C ASP A 239 -5.34 -8.24 13.37
N TYR A 240 -4.25 -7.64 12.88
CA TYR A 240 -3.51 -6.57 13.56
C TYR A 240 -3.18 -5.45 12.57
N MET A 241 -3.44 -4.22 12.97
CA MET A 241 -3.11 -3.03 12.21
C MET A 241 -2.42 -2.00 13.10
N ALA A 242 -1.27 -1.48 12.65
CA ALA A 242 -0.56 -0.41 13.31
C ALA A 242 -0.41 0.81 12.40
N ILE A 243 -0.83 1.98 12.91
CA ILE A 243 -0.76 3.27 12.23
C ILE A 243 0.32 4.08 12.94
N HIS A 244 1.51 4.15 12.35
CA HIS A 244 2.67 4.80 12.97
C HIS A 244 2.66 6.33 12.84
N LYS A 245 1.73 6.89 12.06
CA LYS A 245 1.60 8.32 11.81
C LYS A 245 0.16 8.77 11.97
N GLN A 246 -0.13 9.58 13.00
CA GLN A 246 -1.49 10.03 13.32
C GLN A 246 -2.20 10.75 12.16
N SER A 247 -1.47 11.52 11.32
CA SER A 247 -2.08 12.22 10.18
C SER A 247 -2.67 11.29 9.12
N TYR A 248 -2.29 10.00 9.11
CA TYR A 248 -2.78 9.05 8.14
C TYR A 248 -4.25 8.67 8.33
N VAL A 249 -4.79 8.78 9.54
CA VAL A 249 -6.21 8.51 9.80
C VAL A 249 -7.14 9.42 9.02
N GLN A 250 -6.68 10.65 8.67
CA GLN A 250 -7.43 11.61 7.88
C GLN A 250 -7.19 11.47 6.36
N GLN A 251 -6.14 10.75 5.95
CA GLN A 251 -5.73 10.66 4.55
C GLN A 251 -6.13 9.36 3.89
N TYR A 252 -6.16 8.26 4.65
CA TYR A 252 -6.37 6.92 4.13
C TYR A 252 -7.53 6.23 4.83
N ASP A 253 -8.22 5.36 4.12
CA ASP A 253 -9.20 4.45 4.70
C ASP A 253 -8.48 3.30 5.43
N MET A 254 -8.08 3.57 6.67
CA MET A 254 -7.26 2.65 7.47
C MET A 254 -8.01 1.39 7.90
N THR A 255 -9.33 1.47 8.08
CA THR A 255 -10.14 0.38 8.65
C THR A 255 -10.72 -0.55 7.60
N ARG A 256 -10.55 -0.24 6.31
CA ARG A 256 -11.07 -1.03 5.18
C ARG A 256 -10.75 -2.53 5.32
N TYR A 257 -9.53 -2.85 5.71
CA TYR A 257 -9.02 -4.22 5.76
C TYR A 257 -8.96 -4.83 7.16
N LEU A 258 -9.55 -4.21 8.17
CA LEU A 258 -9.67 -4.82 9.50
C LEU A 258 -10.68 -5.97 9.49
N LYS A 259 -10.32 -7.09 10.10
CA LYS A 259 -11.26 -8.17 10.43
C LYS A 259 -12.13 -7.78 11.62
N PRO A 260 -13.26 -8.47 11.85
CA PRO A 260 -13.95 -8.43 13.13
C PRO A 260 -13.00 -8.83 14.28
N ASN A 261 -13.12 -8.15 15.42
CA ASN A 261 -12.29 -8.32 16.61
C ASN A 261 -10.77 -8.08 16.42
N ALA A 262 -10.37 -7.43 15.34
CA ALA A 262 -8.97 -7.10 15.07
C ALA A 262 -8.43 -6.06 16.05
N VAL A 263 -7.11 -6.07 16.23
CA VAL A 263 -6.37 -5.06 17.00
C VAL A 263 -5.96 -3.91 16.09
N CYS A 264 -6.32 -2.68 16.48
CA CYS A 264 -5.91 -1.44 15.82
C CYS A 264 -5.08 -0.58 16.78
N VAL A 265 -3.86 -0.23 16.38
CA VAL A 265 -2.94 0.57 17.19
C VAL A 265 -2.62 1.87 16.47
N ILE A 266 -2.73 3.01 17.15
CA ILE A 266 -2.40 4.32 16.60
C ILE A 266 -1.26 4.96 17.41
N ASN A 267 -0.17 5.30 16.75
CA ASN A 267 0.83 6.18 17.33
C ASN A 267 0.38 7.63 17.18
N CYS A 268 -0.05 8.24 18.27
CA CYS A 268 -0.56 9.61 18.31
C CYS A 268 -0.23 10.31 19.63
N SER A 269 -0.34 11.62 19.62
CA SER A 269 -0.19 12.46 20.82
C SER A 269 -1.53 12.73 21.52
N TRP A 270 -2.62 12.20 20.99
CA TRP A 270 -3.97 12.37 21.54
C TRP A 270 -4.18 11.50 22.76
N ASP A 271 -5.01 11.96 23.67
CA ASP A 271 -5.58 11.12 24.73
C ASP A 271 -6.93 10.53 24.29
N GLU A 272 -7.48 9.65 25.14
CA GLU A 272 -8.73 8.95 24.83
C GLU A 272 -9.91 9.91 24.61
N SER A 273 -9.97 11.02 25.36
CA SER A 273 -11.04 12.00 25.26
C SER A 273 -11.05 12.79 23.95
N GLU A 274 -9.91 12.89 23.29
CA GLU A 274 -9.75 13.59 22.02
C GLU A 274 -10.14 12.73 20.81
N LEU A 275 -10.18 11.38 20.95
CA LEU A 275 -10.33 10.45 19.82
C LEU A 275 -11.61 10.70 19.01
N GLU A 276 -12.71 11.06 19.66
CA GLU A 276 -13.97 11.33 18.95
C GLU A 276 -13.84 12.50 17.97
N GLY A 277 -13.09 13.53 18.34
CA GLY A 277 -12.84 14.69 17.49
C GLY A 277 -11.76 14.46 16.43
N GLN A 278 -10.85 13.54 16.67
CA GLN A 278 -9.67 13.31 15.82
C GLN A 278 -9.87 12.19 14.79
N LEU A 279 -10.65 11.17 15.12
CA LEU A 279 -10.89 10.05 14.21
C LEU A 279 -12.04 10.35 13.23
N PRO A 280 -11.86 10.10 11.92
CA PRO A 280 -12.92 10.24 10.93
C PRO A 280 -14.16 9.42 11.28
N ALA A 281 -15.35 9.92 10.96
CA ALA A 281 -16.62 9.23 11.24
C ALA A 281 -16.65 7.80 10.65
N LYS A 282 -16.10 7.61 9.43
CA LYS A 282 -15.99 6.29 8.81
C LYS A 282 -15.12 5.33 9.63
N MET A 283 -13.96 5.79 10.10
CA MET A 283 -13.05 4.97 10.92
C MET A 283 -13.73 4.57 12.23
N ARG A 284 -14.37 5.51 12.92
CA ARG A 284 -15.14 5.26 14.15
C ARG A 284 -16.24 4.21 13.94
N LYS A 285 -17.02 4.38 12.88
CA LYS A 285 -18.08 3.43 12.49
C LYS A 285 -17.54 2.03 12.24
N ASP A 286 -16.46 1.91 11.46
CA ASP A 286 -15.85 0.63 11.13
C ASP A 286 -15.27 -0.06 12.37
N LEU A 287 -14.60 0.68 13.28
CA LEU A 287 -14.08 0.15 14.53
C LEU A 287 -15.19 -0.46 15.39
N ALA A 288 -16.31 0.27 15.56
CA ALA A 288 -17.44 -0.21 16.33
C ALA A 288 -18.17 -1.38 15.65
N ALA A 289 -18.46 -1.28 14.35
CA ALA A 289 -19.15 -2.34 13.60
C ALA A 289 -18.35 -3.65 13.54
N LYS A 290 -17.02 -3.56 13.54
CA LYS A 290 -16.10 -4.71 13.55
C LYS A 290 -15.71 -5.15 14.96
N GLN A 291 -16.19 -4.48 16.02
CA GLN A 291 -15.81 -4.72 17.41
C GLN A 291 -14.28 -4.75 17.59
N ALA A 292 -13.58 -3.87 16.89
CA ALA A 292 -12.12 -3.82 16.91
C ALA A 292 -11.62 -3.29 18.26
N LYS A 293 -10.51 -3.85 18.76
CA LYS A 293 -9.82 -3.36 19.94
C LYS A 293 -8.92 -2.19 19.55
N LEU A 294 -9.17 -1.02 20.11
CA LEU A 294 -8.41 0.18 19.82
C LEU A 294 -7.38 0.45 20.91
N PHE A 295 -6.14 0.68 20.47
CA PHE A 295 -5.04 1.07 21.35
C PHE A 295 -4.37 2.33 20.80
N ILE A 296 -3.93 3.20 21.71
CA ILE A 296 -3.10 4.36 21.37
C ILE A 296 -1.79 4.34 22.14
N ILE A 297 -0.77 4.98 21.60
CA ILE A 297 0.53 5.17 22.23
C ILE A 297 1.19 6.44 21.69
N ASP A 298 1.78 7.26 22.55
CA ASP A 298 2.70 8.32 22.13
C ASP A 298 4.15 7.78 22.11
N ALA A 299 4.45 6.97 21.10
CA ALA A 299 5.78 6.43 20.89
C ALA A 299 6.83 7.51 20.64
N THR A 300 6.43 8.66 20.11
CA THR A 300 7.32 9.80 19.87
C THR A 300 7.79 10.41 21.19
N LYS A 301 6.88 10.62 22.14
CA LYS A 301 7.22 11.11 23.49
C LYS A 301 8.14 10.15 24.24
N ILE A 302 7.87 8.83 24.12
CA ILE A 302 8.73 7.79 24.70
C ILE A 302 10.13 7.83 24.06
N ALA A 303 10.21 7.91 22.72
CA ALA A 303 11.48 7.99 21.99
C ALA A 303 12.31 9.22 22.39
N VAL A 304 11.67 10.38 22.51
CA VAL A 304 12.34 11.62 22.95
C VAL A 304 12.89 11.46 24.37
N LYS A 305 12.10 10.94 25.31
CA LYS A 305 12.55 10.69 26.69
C LYS A 305 13.72 9.71 26.77
N ALA A 306 13.72 8.68 25.92
CA ALA A 306 14.82 7.71 25.83
C ALA A 306 16.06 8.24 25.06
N GLY A 307 16.01 9.48 24.53
CA GLY A 307 17.11 10.07 23.75
C GLY A 307 17.18 9.58 22.30
N LEU A 308 16.17 8.89 21.80
CA LEU A 308 16.10 8.36 20.43
C LEU A 308 15.63 9.39 19.40
N GLY A 309 15.24 10.62 19.83
CA GLY A 309 14.63 11.63 18.99
C GLY A 309 13.27 11.14 18.46
N LYS A 310 13.08 11.13 17.15
CA LYS A 310 11.82 10.70 16.51
C LYS A 310 11.84 9.22 16.06
N ARG A 311 12.79 8.40 16.52
CA ARG A 311 12.92 7.00 16.10
C ARG A 311 12.05 6.10 16.97
N ILE A 312 10.85 5.81 16.49
CA ILE A 312 9.83 5.02 17.19
C ILE A 312 9.86 3.52 16.85
N ASN A 313 10.69 3.09 15.92
CA ASN A 313 10.65 1.77 15.32
C ASN A 313 10.79 0.62 16.34
N MET A 314 11.71 0.72 17.32
CA MET A 314 11.86 -0.33 18.34
C MET A 314 10.67 -0.34 19.33
N ILE A 315 10.16 0.85 19.66
CA ILE A 315 8.98 1.02 20.52
C ILE A 315 7.76 0.36 19.87
N MET A 316 7.45 0.71 18.62
CA MET A 316 6.30 0.15 17.91
C MET A 316 6.46 -1.35 17.62
N GLN A 317 7.68 -1.85 17.45
CA GLN A 317 7.93 -3.28 17.35
C GLN A 317 7.64 -4.02 18.66
N THR A 318 7.96 -3.42 19.81
CA THR A 318 7.62 -3.95 21.14
C THR A 318 6.10 -4.02 21.33
N VAL A 319 5.40 -2.95 20.96
CA VAL A 319 3.91 -2.90 20.98
C VAL A 319 3.31 -4.01 20.12
N PHE A 320 3.86 -4.22 18.92
CA PHE A 320 3.43 -5.31 18.04
C PHE A 320 3.54 -6.67 18.72
N PHE A 321 4.69 -7.02 19.29
CA PHE A 321 4.85 -8.31 19.96
C PHE A 321 3.94 -8.47 21.17
N LYS A 322 3.66 -7.38 21.90
CA LYS A 322 2.75 -7.42 23.05
C LYS A 322 1.30 -7.65 22.64
N LEU A 323 0.82 -6.96 21.62
CA LEU A 323 -0.60 -6.94 21.26
C LEU A 323 -0.99 -7.97 20.19
N SER A 324 -0.07 -8.41 19.35
CA SER A 324 -0.33 -9.47 18.36
C SER A 324 -0.31 -10.87 18.98
N ALA A 325 0.35 -11.04 20.12
CA ALA A 325 0.55 -12.33 20.79
C ALA A 325 1.07 -13.45 19.87
N VAL A 326 1.80 -13.09 18.80
CA VAL A 326 2.33 -14.04 17.81
C VAL A 326 3.38 -14.99 18.40
N MET A 327 4.01 -14.58 19.49
CA MET A 327 4.92 -15.38 20.31
C MET A 327 4.89 -14.87 21.76
N PRO A 328 5.39 -15.64 22.75
CA PRO A 328 5.48 -15.18 24.13
C PRO A 328 6.23 -13.86 24.23
N TYR A 329 5.64 -12.88 24.92
CA TYR A 329 6.15 -11.50 24.97
C TYR A 329 7.56 -11.42 25.55
N GLU A 330 7.84 -12.16 26.61
CA GLU A 330 9.13 -12.17 27.29
C GLU A 330 10.25 -12.65 26.36
N GLU A 331 9.99 -13.71 25.58
CA GLU A 331 10.91 -14.23 24.57
C GLU A 331 11.13 -13.21 23.45
N ALA A 332 10.05 -12.58 22.98
CA ALA A 332 10.13 -11.54 21.97
C ALA A 332 11.01 -10.36 22.40
N VAL A 333 10.84 -9.90 23.65
CA VAL A 333 11.65 -8.79 24.22
C VAL A 333 13.12 -9.17 24.33
N GLU A 334 13.43 -10.37 24.78
CA GLU A 334 14.83 -10.84 24.84
C GLU A 334 15.46 -10.88 23.44
N MET A 335 14.75 -11.43 22.45
CA MET A 335 15.22 -11.47 21.07
C MET A 335 15.39 -10.05 20.50
N LEU A 336 14.47 -9.14 20.82
CA LEU A 336 14.54 -7.76 20.42
C LEU A 336 15.76 -7.04 21.02
N LYS A 337 16.03 -7.21 22.31
CA LYS A 337 17.21 -6.68 22.99
C LYS A 337 18.53 -7.24 22.42
N LYS A 338 18.57 -8.54 22.09
CA LYS A 338 19.71 -9.16 21.38
C LYS A 338 19.90 -8.55 19.98
N SER A 339 18.80 -8.35 19.25
CA SER A 339 18.82 -7.70 17.91
C SER A 339 19.32 -6.25 17.98
N ILE A 340 18.87 -5.48 18.98
CA ILE A 340 19.35 -4.10 19.23
C ILE A 340 20.85 -4.07 19.44
N LYS A 341 21.39 -4.94 20.29
CA LYS A 341 22.85 -5.06 20.52
C LYS A 341 23.60 -5.36 19.21
N LYS A 342 23.08 -6.27 18.39
CA LYS A 342 23.68 -6.62 17.09
C LYS A 342 23.63 -5.46 16.08
N MET A 343 22.52 -4.74 16.00
CA MET A 343 22.33 -3.64 15.02
C MET A 343 23.05 -2.36 15.41
N TYR A 344 23.06 -2.04 16.69
CA TYR A 344 23.55 -0.75 17.17
C TYR A 344 24.85 -0.83 17.96
N GLY A 345 25.39 -2.01 18.26
CA GLY A 345 26.62 -2.18 19.02
C GLY A 345 27.82 -1.41 18.45
N LYS A 346 27.94 -1.37 17.11
CA LYS A 346 28.99 -0.57 16.42
C LYS A 346 28.81 0.95 16.60
N LYS A 347 27.65 1.43 17.05
CA LYS A 347 27.38 2.86 17.31
C LYS A 347 27.64 3.26 18.76
N GLY A 348 28.08 2.33 19.59
CA GLY A 348 28.41 2.52 21.00
C GLY A 348 27.30 2.16 21.97
N ASP A 349 27.70 1.82 23.20
CA ASP A 349 26.79 1.32 24.25
C ASP A 349 25.69 2.30 24.63
N LYS A 350 25.96 3.61 24.53
CA LYS A 350 24.94 4.65 24.76
C LYS A 350 23.74 4.50 23.83
N VAL A 351 23.98 4.23 22.53
CA VAL A 351 22.89 4.05 21.55
C VAL A 351 22.14 2.75 21.80
N VAL A 352 22.84 1.69 22.18
CA VAL A 352 22.21 0.40 22.55
C VAL A 352 21.31 0.61 23.76
N LYS A 353 21.81 1.28 24.82
CA LYS A 353 21.06 1.55 26.04
C LYS A 353 19.79 2.36 25.76
N MET A 354 19.89 3.45 25.00
CA MET A 354 18.75 4.28 24.63
C MET A 354 17.62 3.47 23.93
N ASN A 355 17.98 2.54 23.03
CA ASN A 355 17.00 1.68 22.37
C ASN A 355 16.37 0.66 23.34
N ILE A 356 17.15 0.11 24.27
CA ILE A 356 16.62 -0.81 25.31
C ILE A 356 15.71 -0.06 26.27
N ASP A 357 16.09 1.14 26.73
CA ASP A 357 15.25 1.98 27.59
C ASP A 357 13.91 2.31 26.90
N GLY A 358 13.93 2.56 25.58
CA GLY A 358 12.73 2.75 24.77
C GLY A 358 11.83 1.51 24.73
N VAL A 359 12.41 0.32 24.57
CA VAL A 359 11.70 -0.96 24.60
C VAL A 359 11.03 -1.17 25.96
N ASP A 360 11.79 -0.98 27.04
CA ASP A 360 11.30 -1.21 28.42
C ASP A 360 10.19 -0.21 28.81
N ALA A 361 10.24 1.03 28.29
CA ALA A 361 9.23 2.05 28.53
C ALA A 361 7.96 1.88 27.67
N SER A 362 7.98 1.05 26.61
CA SER A 362 6.91 0.98 25.62
C SER A 362 5.57 0.52 26.21
N ILE A 363 5.60 -0.49 27.06
CA ILE A 363 4.38 -1.16 27.55
C ILE A 363 3.56 -0.25 28.46
N ALA A 364 4.23 0.52 29.32
CA ALA A 364 3.57 1.49 30.18
C ALA A 364 2.89 2.67 29.42
N GLY A 365 3.26 2.84 28.15
CA GLY A 365 2.70 3.86 27.30
C GLY A 365 1.52 3.41 26.43
N ILE A 366 1.17 2.11 26.47
CA ILE A 366 0.01 1.58 25.72
C ILE A 366 -1.26 1.91 26.51
N VAL A 367 -2.23 2.51 25.84
CA VAL A 367 -3.56 2.79 26.39
C VAL A 367 -4.58 2.02 25.56
N GLU A 368 -5.36 1.14 26.19
CA GLU A 368 -6.54 0.53 25.56
C GLU A 368 -7.70 1.50 25.68
N CYS A 369 -8.34 1.80 24.55
CA CYS A 369 -9.41 2.80 24.47
C CYS A 369 -10.76 2.10 24.26
N GLU A 370 -11.78 2.61 24.91
CA GLU A 370 -13.15 2.18 24.66
C GLU A 370 -13.58 2.59 23.26
N VAL A 371 -14.22 1.65 22.54
CA VAL A 371 -14.86 1.92 21.24
C VAL A 371 -16.36 1.98 21.49
N PRO A 372 -16.97 3.20 21.57
CA PRO A 372 -18.38 3.34 21.88
C PRO A 372 -19.27 2.63 20.86
N ALA A 373 -20.19 1.78 21.32
CA ALA A 373 -21.15 1.10 20.44
C ALA A 373 -21.98 2.05 19.59
N ALA A 374 -22.23 3.27 20.09
CA ALA A 374 -22.93 4.33 19.38
C ALA A 374 -22.24 4.72 18.04
N TRP A 375 -20.93 4.54 17.94
CA TRP A 375 -20.20 4.83 16.70
C TRP A 375 -20.64 3.95 15.52
N ALA A 376 -21.19 2.77 15.75
CA ALA A 376 -21.70 1.89 14.69
C ALA A 376 -22.84 2.51 13.87
N SER A 377 -23.62 3.42 14.51
CA SER A 377 -24.76 4.10 13.88
C SER A 377 -24.41 5.47 13.26
N LEU A 378 -23.15 5.89 13.28
CA LEU A 378 -22.75 7.16 12.69
C LEU A 378 -23.12 7.23 11.21
N ALA A 379 -23.75 8.34 10.83
CA ALA A 379 -23.91 8.68 9.42
C ALA A 379 -22.52 8.95 8.82
N VAL A 380 -22.19 8.21 7.78
CA VAL A 380 -20.98 8.45 6.98
C VAL A 380 -21.47 8.97 5.66
N ASP A 381 -21.05 10.18 5.29
CA ASP A 381 -21.29 10.70 3.95
C ASP A 381 -20.59 9.76 2.96
N THR A 382 -21.39 8.91 2.33
CA THR A 382 -20.93 8.00 1.27
C THR A 382 -20.45 8.76 0.04
N GLU A 383 -20.79 10.05 -0.07
CA GLU A 383 -20.30 10.92 -1.14
C GLU A 383 -18.77 11.07 -1.18
N ALA A 384 -18.07 10.85 -0.07
CA ALA A 384 -16.60 10.88 -0.05
C ALA A 384 -15.97 9.54 -0.50
N SER A 385 -16.69 8.42 -0.38
CA SER A 385 -16.25 7.08 -0.84
C SER A 385 -16.95 6.64 -2.13
N ASP A 386 -18.18 7.09 -2.34
CA ASP A 386 -18.90 7.06 -3.60
C ASP A 386 -18.85 8.47 -4.23
N ALA A 387 -17.65 8.97 -4.50
CA ALA A 387 -17.52 9.76 -5.68
C ALA A 387 -17.87 8.79 -6.84
N LYS A 388 -19.14 8.52 -7.03
CA LYS A 388 -19.71 8.46 -8.37
C LYS A 388 -19.22 9.75 -8.99
N THR A 389 -17.99 9.68 -9.44
CA THR A 389 -17.44 10.65 -10.33
C THR A 389 -18.57 10.78 -11.33
N SER A 390 -19.24 11.92 -11.34
CA SER A 390 -20.09 12.25 -12.46
C SER A 390 -19.12 12.25 -13.61
N ILE A 391 -18.96 11.06 -14.19
CA ILE A 391 -18.18 10.84 -15.39
C ILE A 391 -18.81 11.84 -16.33
N VAL A 392 -18.09 12.91 -16.62
CA VAL A 392 -18.49 13.78 -17.72
C VAL A 392 -18.65 12.82 -18.87
N ALA A 393 -19.91 12.54 -19.22
CA ALA A 393 -20.23 11.61 -20.27
C ALA A 393 -19.46 12.10 -21.48
N TYR A 394 -18.38 11.42 -21.82
CA TYR A 394 -17.61 11.74 -23.01
C TYR A 394 -18.61 11.70 -24.16
N ALA A 395 -18.82 12.84 -24.79
CA ALA A 395 -19.76 12.99 -25.89
C ALA A 395 -19.51 11.85 -26.87
N LYS A 396 -20.55 11.04 -27.11
CA LYS A 396 -20.52 9.89 -28.02
C LYS A 396 -20.03 10.36 -29.39
N GLY A 397 -18.79 10.06 -29.73
CA GLY A 397 -18.18 10.30 -31.02
C GLY A 397 -16.68 10.04 -30.97
N PRO A 398 -16.05 9.52 -32.03
CA PRO A 398 -14.62 9.28 -32.06
C PRO A 398 -13.88 10.61 -32.09
N ARG A 399 -13.55 11.16 -30.92
CA ARG A 399 -12.57 12.24 -30.84
C ARG A 399 -11.18 11.62 -30.99
N MET A 400 -10.49 11.97 -32.06
CA MET A 400 -9.14 11.48 -32.33
C MET A 400 -8.13 11.90 -31.25
N PHE A 401 -8.45 12.93 -30.45
CA PHE A 401 -7.69 13.39 -29.30
C PHE A 401 -8.69 13.93 -28.24
N PRO A 402 -8.96 13.21 -27.16
CA PRO A 402 -9.75 13.75 -26.06
C PRO A 402 -9.05 14.97 -25.46
N GLU A 403 -9.81 16.00 -25.11
CA GLU A 403 -9.28 17.16 -24.41
C GLU A 403 -8.65 16.70 -23.10
N VAL A 404 -7.44 17.20 -22.83
CA VAL A 404 -6.79 16.97 -21.54
C VAL A 404 -7.60 17.72 -20.48
N GLN A 405 -8.04 17.00 -19.44
CA GLN A 405 -8.70 17.61 -18.28
C GLN A 405 -7.85 18.79 -17.77
N ASN A 406 -8.48 19.84 -17.25
CA ASN A 406 -7.71 20.87 -16.58
C ASN A 406 -7.10 20.32 -15.28
N ALA A 407 -6.04 20.98 -14.79
CA ALA A 407 -5.28 20.50 -13.63
C ALA A 407 -6.14 20.27 -12.37
N SER A 408 -7.16 21.11 -12.14
CA SER A 408 -8.07 21.00 -10.98
C SER A 408 -8.98 19.78 -11.08
N GLN A 409 -9.56 19.53 -12.23
CA GLN A 409 -10.41 18.35 -12.47
C GLN A 409 -9.59 17.07 -12.35
N PHE A 410 -8.41 17.02 -12.97
CA PHE A 410 -7.52 15.88 -12.86
C PHE A 410 -7.09 15.63 -11.40
N ALA A 411 -6.75 16.69 -10.68
CA ALA A 411 -6.37 16.59 -9.27
C ALA A 411 -7.48 15.99 -8.42
N THR A 412 -8.73 16.39 -8.64
CA THR A 412 -9.87 15.90 -7.86
C THR A 412 -10.28 14.48 -8.27
N GLN A 413 -10.36 14.21 -9.57
CA GLN A 413 -10.95 12.99 -10.10
C GLN A 413 -9.96 11.82 -10.21
N VAL A 414 -8.66 12.09 -10.36
CA VAL A 414 -7.64 11.06 -10.58
C VAL A 414 -6.55 11.12 -9.52
N GLN A 415 -5.90 12.28 -9.34
CA GLN A 415 -4.74 12.40 -8.45
C GLN A 415 -5.11 12.15 -6.99
N LYS A 416 -6.20 12.72 -6.50
CA LYS A 416 -6.64 12.56 -5.10
C LYS A 416 -6.99 11.11 -4.77
N PRO A 417 -7.83 10.38 -5.55
CA PRO A 417 -8.05 8.95 -5.30
C PRO A 417 -6.76 8.12 -5.33
N CYS A 418 -5.86 8.37 -6.29
CA CYS A 418 -4.57 7.67 -6.34
C CYS A 418 -3.71 7.96 -5.11
N ASN A 419 -3.61 9.24 -4.68
CA ASN A 419 -2.86 9.62 -3.50
C ASN A 419 -3.45 9.04 -2.20
N ASN A 420 -4.76 8.81 -2.16
CA ASN A 420 -5.47 8.20 -1.03
C ASN A 420 -5.46 6.65 -1.07
N LEU A 421 -4.66 6.05 -1.95
CA LEU A 421 -4.56 4.59 -2.15
C LEU A 421 -5.86 3.94 -2.65
N ASP A 422 -6.74 4.71 -3.26
CA ASP A 422 -8.02 4.26 -3.83
C ASP A 422 -8.05 4.28 -5.38
N GLY A 423 -6.89 4.36 -6.02
CA GLY A 423 -6.77 4.35 -7.48
C GLY A 423 -7.35 3.10 -8.15
N ASN A 424 -7.55 2.01 -7.41
CA ASN A 424 -8.19 0.79 -7.92
C ASN A 424 -9.69 0.95 -8.18
N SER A 425 -10.35 1.92 -7.56
CA SER A 425 -11.77 2.25 -7.80
C SER A 425 -11.98 2.96 -9.14
N LEU A 426 -10.93 3.59 -9.68
CA LEU A 426 -11.03 4.37 -10.90
C LEU A 426 -11.25 3.50 -12.13
N PRO A 427 -12.22 3.86 -13.01
CA PRO A 427 -12.44 3.19 -14.28
C PRO A 427 -11.36 3.58 -15.31
N VAL A 428 -11.23 2.80 -16.37
CA VAL A 428 -10.28 3.07 -17.47
C VAL A 428 -10.53 4.45 -18.09
N SER A 429 -11.79 4.88 -18.23
CA SER A 429 -12.16 6.19 -18.80
C SER A 429 -11.67 7.39 -17.98
N ALA A 430 -11.35 7.20 -16.69
CA ALA A 430 -10.78 8.28 -15.86
C ALA A 430 -9.39 8.72 -16.34
N PHE A 431 -8.69 7.88 -17.11
CA PHE A 431 -7.34 8.15 -17.59
C PHE A 431 -7.34 8.56 -19.06
N VAL A 432 -6.63 9.63 -19.37
CA VAL A 432 -6.49 10.13 -20.76
C VAL A 432 -5.68 9.13 -21.60
N PRO A 433 -6.13 8.75 -22.80
CA PRO A 433 -5.36 7.92 -23.71
C PRO A 433 -3.95 8.48 -23.96
N GLY A 434 -2.95 7.59 -23.93
CA GLY A 434 -1.54 7.96 -24.02
C GLY A 434 -0.91 8.45 -22.72
N GLY A 435 -1.61 8.40 -21.57
CA GLY A 435 -1.06 8.69 -20.24
C GLY A 435 -0.68 10.15 -20.02
N ARG A 436 -1.31 11.09 -20.74
CA ARG A 436 -1.02 12.52 -20.60
C ARG A 436 -1.59 13.05 -19.27
N VAL A 437 -0.78 13.84 -18.56
CA VAL A 437 -1.15 14.51 -17.32
C VAL A 437 -1.14 16.03 -17.56
N PRO A 438 -2.15 16.79 -17.09
CA PRO A 438 -2.16 18.25 -17.22
C PRO A 438 -0.96 18.88 -16.51
N CYS A 439 -0.47 20.01 -17.04
CA CYS A 439 0.53 20.81 -16.35
C CYS A 439 -0.03 21.45 -15.07
N GLY A 440 0.82 21.70 -14.07
CA GLY A 440 0.45 22.42 -12.85
C GLY A 440 -0.24 21.57 -11.79
N THR A 441 -0.28 20.25 -11.92
CA THR A 441 -0.93 19.35 -10.94
C THR A 441 -0.22 19.29 -9.59
N SER A 442 1.09 19.61 -9.53
CA SER A 442 1.87 19.61 -8.28
C SER A 442 1.33 20.57 -7.20
N GLN A 443 0.65 21.64 -7.60
CA GLN A 443 0.02 22.57 -6.65
C GLN A 443 -1.10 21.93 -5.81
N TYR A 444 -1.69 20.83 -6.30
CA TYR A 444 -2.73 20.08 -5.61
C TYR A 444 -2.19 18.93 -4.76
N GLU A 445 -0.89 18.66 -4.85
CA GLU A 445 -0.25 17.60 -4.09
C GLU A 445 0.17 18.08 -2.70
N LYS A 446 -0.82 18.27 -1.82
CA LYS A 446 -0.65 18.77 -0.46
C LYS A 446 -0.80 17.62 0.54
N ARG A 447 0.31 17.15 1.13
CA ARG A 447 0.31 15.95 1.97
C ARG A 447 -0.08 16.17 3.42
N GLY A 448 0.27 17.35 4.01
CA GLY A 448 -0.09 17.71 5.38
C GLY A 448 0.44 16.74 6.45
N ILE A 449 1.62 16.16 6.23
CA ILE A 449 2.16 15.08 7.08
C ILE A 449 2.92 15.56 8.32
N ALA A 450 3.24 16.86 8.41
CA ALA A 450 3.94 17.40 9.57
C ALA A 450 2.98 17.53 10.76
N ILE A 451 3.36 16.97 11.92
CA ILE A 451 2.64 17.20 13.20
C ILE A 451 2.92 18.61 13.71
N GLN A 452 4.17 19.03 13.57
CA GLN A 452 4.64 20.37 13.95
C GLN A 452 5.29 21.04 12.75
N VAL A 453 4.94 22.29 12.52
CA VAL A 453 5.44 23.14 11.44
C VAL A 453 6.24 24.28 12.07
N PRO A 454 7.43 24.62 11.56
CA PRO A 454 8.20 25.73 12.11
C PRO A 454 7.49 27.06 11.87
N THR A 455 7.45 27.92 12.86
CA THR A 455 7.12 29.32 12.74
C THR A 455 8.41 30.14 12.63
N VAL A 456 8.33 31.32 12.03
CA VAL A 456 9.51 32.19 11.82
C VAL A 456 9.34 33.47 12.62
N ASP A 457 10.25 33.70 13.55
CA ASP A 457 10.41 34.98 14.26
C ASP A 457 11.21 35.92 13.34
N MET A 458 10.50 36.82 12.68
CA MET A 458 11.11 37.75 11.71
C MET A 458 11.97 38.83 12.36
N ASP A 459 11.83 39.07 13.67
CA ASP A 459 12.68 40.05 14.38
C ASP A 459 14.08 39.48 14.66
N LYS A 460 14.19 38.15 14.80
CA LYS A 460 15.47 37.44 14.92
C LYS A 460 16.08 37.06 13.58
N CYS A 461 15.30 37.08 12.50
CA CYS A 461 15.70 36.58 11.21
C CYS A 461 16.77 37.46 10.56
N THR A 462 17.94 36.89 10.28
CA THR A 462 19.06 37.56 9.58
C THR A 462 18.92 37.53 8.05
N GLN A 463 17.81 37.05 7.51
CA GLN A 463 17.55 36.93 6.06
C GLN A 463 18.60 36.13 5.28
N CYS A 464 19.32 35.24 5.92
CA CYS A 464 20.41 34.45 5.31
C CYS A 464 19.96 33.33 4.38
N ASN A 465 18.67 33.03 4.30
CA ASN A 465 18.03 32.01 3.44
C ASN A 465 18.51 30.56 3.63
N LYS A 466 19.35 30.24 4.64
CA LYS A 466 19.81 28.87 4.88
C LYS A 466 18.65 27.89 5.08
N CYS A 467 17.60 28.32 5.77
CA CYS A 467 16.39 27.51 6.01
C CYS A 467 15.65 27.15 4.71
N SER A 468 15.56 28.07 3.76
CA SER A 468 14.97 27.82 2.45
C SER A 468 15.84 26.89 1.60
N LEU A 469 17.16 27.14 1.60
CA LEU A 469 18.12 26.36 0.81
C LEU A 469 18.18 24.88 1.27
N ILE A 470 18.12 24.64 2.58
CA ILE A 470 18.19 23.28 3.15
C ILE A 470 16.88 22.51 3.03
N CYS A 471 15.74 23.20 2.80
CA CYS A 471 14.43 22.56 2.81
C CYS A 471 14.27 21.57 1.65
N PRO A 472 14.14 20.24 1.90
CA PRO A 472 14.08 19.24 0.83
C PRO A 472 12.77 19.29 0.01
N HIS A 473 11.75 20.02 0.51
CA HIS A 473 10.42 20.12 -0.12
C HIS A 473 10.07 21.55 -0.56
N ALA A 474 11.02 22.49 -0.52
CA ALA A 474 10.78 23.91 -0.81
C ALA A 474 9.55 24.46 -0.04
N ALA A 475 9.31 23.95 1.17
CA ALA A 475 8.22 24.40 2.03
C ALA A 475 8.52 25.73 2.71
N VAL A 476 9.80 26.07 2.90
CA VAL A 476 10.25 27.35 3.45
C VAL A 476 10.63 28.26 2.29
N ARG A 477 9.87 29.34 2.12
CA ARG A 477 9.95 30.21 0.93
C ARG A 477 10.25 31.65 1.32
N PRO A 478 11.32 32.25 0.79
CA PRO A 478 11.59 33.67 0.93
C PRO A 478 10.76 34.48 -0.08
N PHE A 479 10.29 35.63 0.35
CA PHE A 479 9.60 36.61 -0.49
C PHE A 479 10.32 37.95 -0.37
N LEU A 480 10.59 38.53 -1.51
CA LEU A 480 11.10 39.90 -1.66
C LEU A 480 10.05 40.69 -2.44
N MET A 481 9.55 41.79 -1.87
CA MET A 481 8.36 42.50 -2.39
C MET A 481 8.56 43.98 -2.31
N THR A 482 8.04 44.70 -3.30
CA THR A 482 7.84 46.14 -3.21
C THR A 482 6.73 46.49 -2.20
N SER A 483 6.69 47.73 -1.76
CA SER A 483 5.59 48.20 -0.85
C SER A 483 4.22 48.09 -1.52
N GLN A 484 4.14 48.20 -2.84
CA GLN A 484 2.90 48.05 -3.60
C GLN A 484 2.42 46.58 -3.60
N GLU A 485 3.32 45.62 -3.78
CA GLU A 485 3.03 44.19 -3.74
C GLU A 485 2.64 43.75 -2.34
N LEU A 486 3.38 44.21 -1.32
CA LEU A 486 3.03 43.94 0.07
C LEU A 486 1.66 44.51 0.41
N GLY A 487 1.29 45.68 -0.14
CA GLY A 487 -0.04 46.28 0.04
C GLY A 487 -1.21 45.36 -0.35
N LYS A 488 -1.00 44.40 -1.25
CA LYS A 488 -1.98 43.41 -1.71
C LYS A 488 -2.01 42.13 -0.85
N ALA A 489 -1.02 41.95 0.02
CA ALA A 489 -0.92 40.74 0.84
C ALA A 489 -1.93 40.73 2.01
N PRO A 490 -2.29 39.56 2.57
CA PRO A 490 -3.11 39.47 3.79
C PRO A 490 -2.47 40.20 4.99
N ALA A 491 -3.30 40.67 5.94
CA ALA A 491 -2.83 41.42 7.10
C ALA A 491 -1.73 40.67 7.86
N SER A 492 -1.96 39.41 8.21
CA SER A 492 -0.98 38.57 8.93
C SER A 492 0.35 38.40 8.17
N PHE A 493 0.35 38.50 6.86
CA PHE A 493 1.57 38.46 6.07
C PHE A 493 2.32 39.81 6.16
N LYS A 494 1.60 40.94 6.11
CA LYS A 494 2.15 42.29 6.27
C LYS A 494 2.84 42.50 7.62
N GLU A 495 2.17 42.12 8.68
CA GLU A 495 2.65 42.26 10.07
C GLU A 495 3.99 41.54 10.29
N GLY A 496 4.17 40.38 9.67
CA GLY A 496 5.42 39.61 9.78
C GLY A 496 6.48 39.98 8.74
N SER A 497 6.29 41.00 7.91
CA SER A 497 7.31 41.44 6.94
C SER A 497 8.25 42.45 7.56
N ARG A 498 9.51 42.48 7.11
CA ARG A 498 10.57 43.41 7.57
C ARG A 498 11.30 43.99 6.35
N SER A 499 11.95 45.12 6.51
CA SER A 499 12.81 45.68 5.46
C SER A 499 13.87 44.67 5.01
N ALA A 500 14.14 44.59 3.73
CA ALA A 500 15.17 43.73 3.20
C ALA A 500 16.55 44.23 3.65
N ILE A 501 17.45 43.29 3.98
CA ILE A 501 18.81 43.57 4.41
C ILE A 501 19.76 43.39 3.21
N GLY A 502 20.68 44.34 2.99
CA GLY A 502 21.70 44.23 1.95
C GLY A 502 22.08 45.55 1.29
N GLY A 503 21.28 46.59 1.54
CA GLY A 503 21.54 47.95 0.99
C GLY A 503 21.34 48.11 -0.54
N GLY A 504 21.45 49.34 -1.01
CA GLY A 504 21.34 49.64 -2.43
C GLY A 504 19.97 49.35 -3.04
N VAL A 505 19.89 48.47 -4.00
CA VAL A 505 18.64 48.11 -4.69
C VAL A 505 17.61 47.51 -3.72
N LEU A 506 18.06 46.88 -2.63
CA LEU A 506 17.19 46.21 -1.66
C LEU A 506 16.51 47.15 -0.67
N ASP A 507 16.97 48.40 -0.55
CA ASP A 507 16.40 49.37 0.41
C ASP A 507 14.91 49.66 0.21
N ASN A 508 14.43 49.46 -1.01
CA ASN A 508 13.02 49.67 -1.39
C ASN A 508 12.15 48.39 -1.26
N TYR A 509 12.72 47.29 -0.75
CA TYR A 509 12.01 46.03 -0.67
C TYR A 509 11.70 45.62 0.76
N GLN A 510 10.60 44.88 0.87
CA GLN A 510 10.21 44.16 2.08
C GLN A 510 10.50 42.68 1.91
N TYR A 511 10.91 42.04 3.00
CA TYR A 511 11.28 40.65 3.03
C TYR A 511 10.46 39.86 4.04
N ARG A 512 10.12 38.61 3.67
CA ARG A 512 9.49 37.65 4.59
C ARG A 512 9.89 36.23 4.24
N ILE A 513 10.08 35.38 5.27
CA ILE A 513 10.06 33.92 5.14
C ILE A 513 8.66 33.44 5.45
N GLN A 514 8.11 32.59 4.60
CA GLN A 514 6.84 31.91 4.79
C GLN A 514 7.03 30.40 4.72
N VAL A 515 6.34 29.68 5.59
CA VAL A 515 6.35 28.20 5.58
C VAL A 515 5.00 27.71 5.02
N SER A 516 5.07 26.76 4.08
CA SER A 516 3.88 26.06 3.60
C SER A 516 3.62 24.84 4.51
N PRO A 517 2.59 24.86 5.37
CA PRO A 517 2.36 23.76 6.32
C PRO A 517 2.00 22.45 5.63
N TRP A 518 1.30 22.50 4.52
CA TRP A 518 0.89 21.32 3.75
C TRP A 518 2.03 20.65 2.97
N ASP A 519 3.09 21.39 2.67
CA ASP A 519 4.29 20.87 1.99
C ASP A 519 5.38 20.46 3.00
N CYS A 520 5.29 20.94 4.23
CA CYS A 520 6.25 20.62 5.29
C CYS A 520 6.13 19.15 5.72
N THR A 521 7.29 18.50 5.94
CA THR A 521 7.36 17.12 6.45
C THR A 521 7.73 17.04 7.93
N GLY A 522 8.01 18.18 8.58
CA GLY A 522 8.42 18.24 9.99
C GLY A 522 9.80 17.67 10.26
N CYS A 523 10.72 17.73 9.29
CA CYS A 523 12.08 17.15 9.41
C CYS A 523 13.06 17.98 10.27
N GLU A 524 12.71 19.22 10.64
CA GLU A 524 13.49 20.14 11.50
C GLU A 524 14.83 20.61 10.91
N LEU A 525 15.15 20.32 9.66
CA LEU A 525 16.44 20.75 9.09
C LEU A 525 16.58 22.27 9.07
N CYS A 526 15.50 23.01 8.77
CA CYS A 526 15.50 24.48 8.77
C CYS A 526 15.78 25.08 10.16
N VAL A 527 15.24 24.46 11.22
CA VAL A 527 15.48 24.87 12.62
C VAL A 527 16.95 24.67 12.99
N ARG A 528 17.51 23.50 12.67
CA ARG A 528 18.90 23.14 13.02
C ARG A 528 19.97 23.99 12.33
N VAL A 529 19.68 24.54 11.15
CA VAL A 529 20.66 25.36 10.40
C VAL A 529 20.47 26.85 10.62
N CYS A 530 19.46 27.26 11.35
CA CYS A 530 19.20 28.67 11.61
C CYS A 530 20.25 29.26 12.57
N PRO A 531 21.10 30.22 12.14
CA PRO A 531 22.17 30.74 12.98
C PRO A 531 21.66 31.70 14.08
N ALA A 532 20.42 32.15 13.94
CA ALA A 532 19.79 33.14 14.84
C ALA A 532 18.65 32.55 15.67
N ASP A 533 18.46 31.23 15.64
CA ASP A 533 17.34 30.55 16.31
C ASP A 533 15.98 31.25 16.05
N ALA A 534 15.78 31.67 14.79
CA ALA A 534 14.57 32.37 14.36
C ALA A 534 13.45 31.43 13.91
N LEU A 535 13.67 30.09 13.89
CA LEU A 535 12.67 29.08 13.55
C LEU A 535 12.46 28.13 14.72
#